data_e3db861fad3d19e0db6b7be954cb052b
#
_entry.id   e3db861fad3d19e0db6b7be954cb052b
#
_cell.length_a   1.000
_cell.length_b   1.000
_cell.length_c   1.000
_cell.angle_alpha   90.00
_cell.angle_beta   90.00
_cell.angle_gamma   90.00
#
_symmetry.space_group_name_H-M   'P 1'
#
loop_
_entity.id
_entity.type
_entity.pdbx_description
1 polymer ?
#
loop_
_entity_poly.entity_id
_entity_poly.type
_entity_poly.pdbx_seq_one_letter_code
_entity_poly.pdbx_strand_id
1 'polypeptide(L)'
;AYPEAFVAALTKAGWMAALIPEEYGGSGLSLTAASVIMEEINRTGGNSGACHGQMYNMNTLVRHGSEEQKRLYLPKIASGELRLQSMGVTEPTAGTDTTKITTTAVRKGDRYVINGQKVWISRVKHSDLMILLARTTPLEQVEKKSQGLSIFLVDIHDAVKSGMSVRPIDNMVNHQTNELFFDNLEILSLIHISEPTRPPE
;
A
#
# COMPACT_ATOMS: atom_id res chain seq x y z
N ALA A 1 17.29 -12.17 -1.99
CA ALA A 1 16.32 -12.54 -0.95
C ALA A 1 15.89 -11.29 -0.18
N TYR A 2 14.70 -11.29 0.41
CA TYR A 2 14.23 -10.19 1.28
C TYR A 2 15.07 -10.16 2.58
N PRO A 3 15.57 -8.99 3.01
CA PRO A 3 16.53 -8.90 4.12
C PRO A 3 15.82 -8.89 5.48
N GLU A 4 15.20 -10.00 5.89
CA GLU A 4 14.38 -10.13 7.11
C GLU A 4 15.09 -9.62 8.37
N ALA A 5 16.32 -10.05 8.62
CA ALA A 5 17.08 -9.65 9.82
C ALA A 5 17.34 -8.14 9.87
N PHE A 6 17.62 -7.54 8.71
CA PHE A 6 17.84 -6.09 8.61
C PHE A 6 16.54 -5.32 8.84
N VAL A 7 15.44 -5.75 8.23
CA VAL A 7 14.13 -5.13 8.44
C VAL A 7 13.68 -5.24 9.91
N ALA A 8 13.88 -6.39 10.54
CA ALA A 8 13.60 -6.60 11.96
C ALA A 8 14.42 -5.65 12.86
N ALA A 9 15.71 -5.46 12.53
CA ALA A 9 16.57 -4.53 13.26
C ALA A 9 16.10 -3.06 13.10
N LEU A 10 15.73 -2.64 11.88
CA LEU A 10 15.19 -1.30 11.63
C LEU A 10 13.85 -1.09 12.36
N THR A 11 12.97 -2.11 12.38
CA THR A 11 11.70 -2.06 13.10
C THR A 11 11.94 -1.90 14.60
N LYS A 12 12.81 -2.73 15.19
CA LYS A 12 13.16 -2.64 16.61
C LYS A 12 13.76 -1.29 17.01
N ALA A 13 14.53 -0.68 16.10
CA ALA A 13 15.10 0.66 16.30
C ALA A 13 14.11 1.82 16.08
N GLY A 14 12.85 1.53 15.65
CA GLY A 14 11.83 2.53 15.39
C GLY A 14 11.91 3.22 14.02
N TRP A 15 12.93 2.92 13.21
CA TRP A 15 13.14 3.62 11.93
C TRP A 15 12.05 3.32 10.90
N MET A 16 11.43 2.14 10.96
CA MET A 16 10.32 1.77 10.08
C MET A 16 9.03 2.54 10.40
N ALA A 17 8.92 3.14 11.60
CA ALA A 17 7.77 3.89 12.09
C ALA A 17 8.05 5.41 12.20
N ALA A 18 9.12 5.89 11.59
CA ALA A 18 9.61 7.27 11.76
C ALA A 18 8.54 8.34 11.46
N LEU A 19 7.68 8.13 10.46
CA LEU A 19 6.63 9.08 10.05
C LEU A 19 5.30 8.89 10.78
N ILE A 20 5.12 7.80 11.55
CA ILE A 20 3.90 7.58 12.32
C ILE A 20 3.90 8.54 13.51
N PRO A 21 2.79 9.27 13.77
CA PRO A 21 2.66 10.13 14.95
C PRO A 21 2.91 9.38 16.26
N GLU A 22 3.43 10.09 17.28
CA GLU A 22 3.74 9.51 18.59
C GLU A 22 2.51 8.89 19.26
N GLU A 23 1.34 9.48 19.09
CA GLU A 23 0.06 8.97 19.62
C GLU A 23 -0.30 7.57 19.10
N TYR A 24 0.28 7.15 17.97
CA TYR A 24 0.12 5.81 17.38
C TYR A 24 1.39 4.94 17.52
N GLY A 25 2.33 5.33 18.40
CA GLY A 25 3.54 4.56 18.70
C GLY A 25 4.70 4.75 17.73
N GLY A 26 4.65 5.75 16.86
CA GLY A 26 5.77 6.16 16.01
C GLY A 26 6.64 7.23 16.62
N SER A 27 7.49 7.86 15.80
CA SER A 27 8.41 8.93 16.22
C SER A 27 7.98 10.33 15.76
N GLY A 28 6.92 10.45 14.98
CA GLY A 28 6.39 11.73 14.50
C GLY A 28 7.39 12.58 13.69
N LEU A 29 8.39 11.96 13.08
CA LEU A 29 9.46 12.66 12.38
C LEU A 29 8.97 13.27 11.06
N SER A 30 9.69 14.29 10.61
CA SER A 30 9.42 14.96 9.33
C SER A 30 9.83 14.08 8.13
N LEU A 31 9.31 14.42 6.95
CA LEU A 31 9.71 13.78 5.69
C LEU A 31 11.21 13.98 5.41
N THR A 32 11.79 15.12 5.81
CA THR A 32 13.22 15.37 5.70
C THR A 32 14.03 14.36 6.55
N ALA A 33 13.60 14.11 7.78
CA ALA A 33 14.25 13.10 8.64
C ALA A 33 14.12 11.68 8.04
N ALA A 34 12.96 11.34 7.49
CA ALA A 34 12.77 10.06 6.79
C ALA A 34 13.72 9.92 5.58
N SER A 35 13.95 11.00 4.82
CA SER A 35 14.92 11.01 3.71
C SER A 35 16.35 10.76 4.19
N VAL A 36 16.76 11.39 5.29
CA VAL A 36 18.08 11.17 5.91
C VAL A 36 18.26 9.71 6.37
N ILE A 37 17.22 9.12 6.96
CA ILE A 37 17.25 7.69 7.36
C ILE A 37 17.52 6.80 6.13
N MET A 38 16.84 7.03 5.03
CA MET A 38 17.04 6.25 3.79
C MET A 38 18.40 6.50 3.17
N GLU A 39 18.91 7.73 3.19
CA GLU A 39 20.24 8.09 2.73
C GLU A 39 21.31 7.34 3.53
N GLU A 40 21.23 7.35 4.86
CA GLU A 40 22.18 6.64 5.73
C GLU A 40 22.15 5.12 5.51
N ILE A 41 20.96 4.52 5.35
CA ILE A 41 20.85 3.09 5.02
C ILE A 41 21.61 2.78 3.72
N ASN A 42 21.41 3.57 2.66
CA ASN A 42 22.09 3.35 1.38
C ASN A 42 23.59 3.64 1.46
N ARG A 43 24.00 4.70 2.19
CA ARG A 43 25.41 5.06 2.38
C ARG A 43 26.21 3.95 3.06
N THR A 44 25.61 3.18 3.94
CA THR A 44 26.23 2.03 4.59
C THR A 44 26.21 0.74 3.77
N GLY A 45 25.74 0.77 2.54
CA GLY A 45 25.62 -0.39 1.65
C GLY A 45 24.36 -1.24 1.89
N GLY A 46 23.44 -0.77 2.75
CA GLY A 46 22.14 -1.40 2.96
C GLY A 46 21.18 -1.12 1.80
N ASN A 47 20.09 -1.89 1.74
CA ASN A 47 19.00 -1.67 0.80
C ASN A 47 17.82 -1.00 1.52
N SER A 48 17.59 0.27 1.25
CA SER A 48 16.48 1.04 1.85
C SER A 48 15.09 0.68 1.31
N GLY A 49 15.00 -0.20 0.31
CA GLY A 49 13.75 -0.48 -0.40
C GLY A 49 12.58 -0.93 0.48
N ALA A 50 12.84 -1.73 1.53
CA ALA A 50 11.80 -2.14 2.47
C ALA A 50 11.35 -0.97 3.36
N CYS A 51 12.29 -0.16 3.86
CA CYS A 51 12.02 1.03 4.66
C CYS A 51 11.23 2.06 3.83
N HIS A 52 11.71 2.39 2.64
CA HIS A 52 11.01 3.28 1.71
C HIS A 52 9.58 2.79 1.41
N GLY A 53 9.43 1.49 1.09
CA GLY A 53 8.13 0.91 0.80
C GLY A 53 7.13 1.08 1.94
N GLN A 54 7.56 0.89 3.19
CA GLN A 54 6.69 1.11 4.34
C GLN A 54 6.39 2.59 4.59
N MET A 55 7.39 3.46 4.48
CA MET A 55 7.22 4.89 4.74
C MET A 55 6.19 5.55 3.82
N TYR A 56 6.22 5.32 2.51
CA TYR A 56 5.25 5.96 1.63
C TYR A 56 3.85 5.34 1.74
N ASN A 57 3.75 4.03 1.97
CA ASN A 57 2.46 3.36 2.12
C ASN A 57 1.76 3.77 3.42
N MET A 58 2.46 3.74 4.57
CA MET A 58 1.86 4.14 5.84
C MET A 58 1.51 5.63 5.87
N ASN A 59 2.28 6.49 5.18
CA ASN A 59 1.97 7.91 5.09
C ASN A 59 0.63 8.17 4.38
N THR A 60 0.23 7.30 3.46
CA THR A 60 -1.12 7.32 2.87
C THR A 60 -2.19 7.13 3.95
N LEU A 61 -2.01 6.16 4.84
CA LEU A 61 -2.91 5.92 5.96
C LEU A 61 -2.88 7.07 6.99
N VAL A 62 -1.71 7.60 7.32
CA VAL A 62 -1.55 8.75 8.23
C VAL A 62 -2.32 9.98 7.71
N ARG A 63 -2.25 10.25 6.40
CA ARG A 63 -2.85 11.45 5.81
C ARG A 63 -4.33 11.31 5.49
N HIS A 64 -4.75 10.15 5.07
CA HIS A 64 -6.07 9.94 4.46
C HIS A 64 -6.93 8.89 5.17
N GLY A 65 -6.38 8.12 6.10
CA GLY A 65 -7.13 7.16 6.89
C GLY A 65 -8.10 7.84 7.85
N SER A 66 -9.23 7.19 8.13
CA SER A 66 -10.11 7.61 9.22
C SER A 66 -9.41 7.43 10.57
N GLU A 67 -9.88 8.11 11.60
CA GLU A 67 -9.32 7.97 12.96
C GLU A 67 -9.43 6.52 13.46
N GLU A 68 -10.50 5.82 13.09
CA GLU A 68 -10.67 4.40 13.41
C GLU A 68 -9.60 3.53 12.72
N GLN A 69 -9.35 3.75 11.43
CA GLN A 69 -8.31 3.05 10.68
C GLN A 69 -6.92 3.34 11.24
N LYS A 70 -6.62 4.60 11.56
CA LYS A 70 -5.34 4.98 12.16
C LYS A 70 -5.11 4.28 13.49
N ARG A 71 -6.09 4.30 14.40
CA ARG A 71 -6.01 3.62 15.71
C ARG A 71 -5.88 2.11 15.60
N LEU A 72 -6.50 1.51 14.59
CA LEU A 72 -6.46 0.07 14.38
C LEU A 72 -5.12 -0.42 13.81
N TYR A 73 -4.58 0.30 12.81
CA TYR A 73 -3.46 -0.19 12.01
C TYR A 73 -2.11 0.44 12.36
N LEU A 74 -2.04 1.75 12.65
CA LEU A 74 -0.76 2.43 12.85
C LEU A 74 0.05 1.89 14.03
N PRO A 75 -0.53 1.57 15.21
CA PRO A 75 0.24 0.98 16.31
C PRO A 75 0.84 -0.38 15.94
N LYS A 76 0.11 -1.19 15.20
CA LYS A 76 0.57 -2.51 14.73
C LYS A 76 1.67 -2.41 13.67
N ILE A 77 1.61 -1.39 12.82
CA ILE A 77 2.66 -1.10 11.85
C ILE A 77 3.91 -0.56 12.58
N ALA A 78 3.72 0.29 13.57
CA ALA A 78 4.82 0.86 14.37
C ALA A 78 5.58 -0.22 15.16
N SER A 79 4.87 -1.16 15.76
CA SER A 79 5.46 -2.29 16.50
C SER A 79 6.09 -3.35 15.60
N GLY A 80 5.75 -3.37 14.31
CA GLY A 80 6.16 -4.41 13.36
C GLY A 80 5.30 -5.68 13.41
N GLU A 81 4.16 -5.66 14.13
CA GLU A 81 3.15 -6.72 14.07
C GLU A 81 2.56 -6.85 12.66
N LEU A 82 2.37 -5.72 11.97
CA LEU A 82 1.92 -5.65 10.58
C LEU A 82 2.94 -4.92 9.70
N ARG A 83 3.15 -5.44 8.51
CA ARG A 83 3.98 -4.81 7.46
C ARG A 83 3.09 -4.24 6.36
N LEU A 84 3.26 -2.96 6.06
CA LEU A 84 2.60 -2.26 4.95
C LEU A 84 3.66 -1.79 3.95
N GLN A 85 4.15 -2.68 3.09
CA GLN A 85 5.26 -2.42 2.16
C GLN A 85 4.87 -2.61 0.69
N SER A 86 3.62 -2.94 0.41
CA SER A 86 3.13 -3.22 -0.93
C SER A 86 2.14 -2.16 -1.40
N MET A 87 2.21 -1.77 -2.69
CA MET A 87 1.31 -0.80 -3.31
C MET A 87 0.90 -1.29 -4.70
N GLY A 88 -0.39 -1.61 -4.86
CA GLY A 88 -1.00 -2.07 -6.10
C GLY A 88 -1.59 -0.90 -6.90
N VAL A 89 -0.79 -0.26 -7.74
CA VAL A 89 -1.22 0.87 -8.59
C VAL A 89 -1.08 0.53 -10.07
N THR A 90 0.12 0.19 -10.52
CA THR A 90 0.45 -0.03 -11.93
C THR A 90 -0.30 -1.20 -12.53
N GLU A 91 -0.81 -1.02 -13.76
CA GLU A 91 -1.44 -2.05 -14.57
C GLU A 91 -0.68 -2.25 -15.89
N PRO A 92 -0.88 -3.36 -16.64
CA PRO A 92 -0.20 -3.59 -17.91
C PRO A 92 -0.36 -2.44 -18.91
N THR A 93 -1.49 -1.73 -18.86
CA THR A 93 -1.83 -0.62 -19.77
C THR A 93 -1.81 0.76 -19.08
N ALA A 94 -1.52 0.84 -17.79
CA ALA A 94 -1.57 2.08 -16.99
C ALA A 94 -0.37 2.17 -16.03
N GLY A 95 0.73 2.72 -16.51
CA GLY A 95 1.93 3.00 -15.71
C GLY A 95 1.99 4.47 -15.28
N THR A 96 2.61 5.31 -16.10
CA THR A 96 2.77 6.75 -15.82
C THR A 96 1.43 7.49 -15.73
N ASP A 97 0.50 7.14 -16.61
CA ASP A 97 -0.87 7.70 -16.59
C ASP A 97 -1.81 6.80 -15.78
N THR A 98 -1.85 7.02 -14.47
CA THR A 98 -2.72 6.29 -13.54
C THR A 98 -4.22 6.55 -13.77
N THR A 99 -4.59 7.57 -14.54
CA THR A 99 -6.01 7.82 -14.87
C THR A 99 -6.60 6.76 -15.81
N LYS A 100 -5.74 5.91 -16.42
CA LYS A 100 -6.14 4.80 -17.28
C LYS A 100 -6.34 3.47 -16.55
N ILE A 101 -6.29 3.46 -15.22
CA ILE A 101 -6.55 2.27 -14.41
C ILE A 101 -7.92 1.69 -14.73
N THR A 102 -7.94 0.38 -14.98
CA THR A 102 -9.12 -0.40 -15.32
C THR A 102 -9.57 -1.37 -14.22
N THR A 103 -8.70 -1.65 -13.23
CA THR A 103 -9.11 -2.41 -12.04
C THR A 103 -10.30 -1.72 -11.40
N THR A 104 -11.42 -2.42 -11.27
CA THR A 104 -12.68 -1.89 -10.71
C THR A 104 -12.87 -2.32 -9.28
N ALA A 105 -13.60 -1.51 -8.51
CA ALA A 105 -14.09 -1.82 -7.17
C ALA A 105 -15.58 -1.40 -7.08
N VAL A 106 -16.48 -2.37 -7.21
CA VAL A 106 -17.92 -2.13 -7.21
C VAL A 106 -18.49 -2.38 -5.83
N ARG A 107 -19.16 -1.39 -5.25
CA ARG A 107 -19.80 -1.53 -3.93
C ARG A 107 -21.00 -2.45 -3.98
N LYS A 108 -21.05 -3.44 -3.09
CA LYS A 108 -22.18 -4.33 -2.85
C LYS A 108 -22.48 -4.40 -1.35
N GLY A 109 -23.43 -3.59 -0.89
CA GLY A 109 -23.76 -3.49 0.53
C GLY A 109 -22.58 -2.93 1.35
N ASP A 110 -22.08 -3.73 2.30
CA ASP A 110 -20.95 -3.44 3.18
C ASP A 110 -19.60 -3.86 2.60
N ARG A 111 -19.55 -4.32 1.34
CA ARG A 111 -18.34 -4.83 0.66
C ARG A 111 -18.09 -4.10 -0.64
N TYR A 112 -16.83 -4.20 -1.09
CA TYR A 112 -16.44 -3.94 -2.47
C TYR A 112 -16.02 -5.23 -3.14
N VAL A 113 -16.45 -5.42 -4.38
CA VAL A 113 -16.02 -6.52 -5.25
C VAL A 113 -15.02 -5.96 -6.24
N ILE A 114 -13.80 -6.48 -6.18
CA ILE A 114 -12.67 -6.01 -6.99
C ILE A 114 -12.38 -7.00 -8.11
N ASN A 115 -12.23 -6.46 -9.33
CA ASN A 115 -11.83 -7.20 -10.51
C ASN A 115 -10.75 -6.43 -11.29
N GLY A 116 -9.70 -7.13 -11.72
CA GLY A 116 -8.64 -6.52 -12.52
C GLY A 116 -7.27 -7.14 -12.31
N GLN A 117 -6.24 -6.39 -12.67
CA GLN A 117 -4.85 -6.85 -12.66
C GLN A 117 -3.91 -5.71 -12.27
N LYS A 118 -2.90 -6.03 -11.48
CA LYS A 118 -1.77 -5.13 -11.18
C LYS A 118 -0.46 -5.80 -11.57
N VAL A 119 0.52 -5.02 -12.01
CA VAL A 119 1.83 -5.51 -12.44
C VAL A 119 2.95 -4.70 -11.80
N TRP A 120 4.14 -5.30 -11.67
CA TRP A 120 5.32 -4.70 -11.05
C TRP A 120 5.14 -4.38 -9.56
N ILE A 121 4.33 -5.16 -8.85
CA ILE A 121 4.02 -4.92 -7.44
C ILE A 121 5.09 -5.56 -6.56
N SER A 122 5.80 -4.72 -5.82
CA SER A 122 6.89 -5.16 -4.97
C SER A 122 6.41 -5.65 -3.60
N ARG A 123 7.11 -6.63 -3.06
CA ARG A 123 7.04 -7.09 -1.66
C ARG A 123 5.68 -7.62 -1.20
N VAL A 124 4.81 -8.05 -2.10
CA VAL A 124 3.50 -8.63 -1.75
C VAL A 124 3.65 -9.81 -0.77
N LYS A 125 4.63 -10.69 -1.02
CA LYS A 125 4.88 -11.88 -0.18
C LYS A 125 5.53 -11.58 1.19
N HIS A 126 5.92 -10.32 1.41
CA HIS A 126 6.61 -9.87 2.63
C HIS A 126 5.84 -8.76 3.36
N SER A 127 4.61 -8.50 2.93
CA SER A 127 3.66 -7.56 3.51
C SER A 127 2.43 -8.28 4.01
N ASP A 128 1.86 -7.81 5.10
CA ASP A 128 0.55 -8.23 5.59
C ASP A 128 -0.55 -7.40 4.94
N LEU A 129 -0.27 -6.12 4.72
CA LEU A 129 -1.20 -5.15 4.14
C LEU A 129 -0.67 -4.59 2.82
N MET A 130 -1.59 -4.20 1.95
CA MET A 130 -1.30 -3.54 0.67
C MET A 130 -2.21 -2.32 0.48
N ILE A 131 -1.65 -1.22 0.00
CA ILE A 131 -2.42 -0.11 -0.58
C ILE A 131 -2.82 -0.52 -2.00
N LEU A 132 -4.11 -0.51 -2.31
CA LEU A 132 -4.64 -0.82 -3.63
C LEU A 132 -5.40 0.39 -4.19
N LEU A 133 -5.04 0.83 -5.39
CA LEU A 133 -5.78 1.84 -6.15
C LEU A 133 -6.70 1.15 -7.15
N ALA A 134 -7.99 1.43 -7.09
CA ALA A 134 -8.99 0.88 -8.01
C ALA A 134 -10.04 1.94 -8.38
N ARG A 135 -10.78 1.69 -9.45
CA ARG A 135 -11.83 2.57 -9.95
C ARG A 135 -13.18 2.19 -9.34
N THR A 136 -13.76 3.11 -8.58
CA THR A 136 -15.08 2.97 -7.95
C THR A 136 -16.20 3.60 -8.78
N THR A 137 -15.88 4.60 -9.62
CA THR A 137 -16.82 5.19 -10.58
C THR A 137 -16.29 4.97 -12.00
N PRO A 138 -17.10 4.41 -12.92
CA PRO A 138 -16.73 4.21 -14.32
C PRO A 138 -16.20 5.48 -14.98
N LEU A 139 -15.23 5.34 -15.89
CA LEU A 139 -14.54 6.47 -16.52
C LEU A 139 -15.50 7.36 -17.33
N GLU A 140 -16.52 6.78 -17.92
CA GLU A 140 -17.58 7.45 -18.69
C GLU A 140 -18.57 8.25 -17.82
N GLN A 141 -18.53 8.08 -16.51
CA GLN A 141 -19.41 8.74 -15.55
C GLN A 141 -18.74 9.88 -14.78
N VAL A 142 -17.47 10.16 -15.08
CA VAL A 142 -16.70 11.21 -14.39
C VAL A 142 -16.36 12.36 -15.35
N GLU A 143 -16.33 13.58 -14.83
CA GLU A 143 -15.95 14.77 -15.60
C GLU A 143 -14.45 14.80 -15.91
N LYS A 144 -13.63 14.39 -14.96
CA LYS A 144 -12.18 14.32 -15.08
C LYS A 144 -11.70 12.87 -14.90
N LYS A 145 -10.79 12.41 -15.75
CA LYS A 145 -10.24 11.04 -15.70
C LYS A 145 -9.63 10.66 -14.35
N SER A 146 -9.17 11.63 -13.57
CA SER A 146 -8.63 11.43 -12.23
C SER A 146 -9.68 11.21 -11.15
N GLN A 147 -10.95 11.49 -11.41
CA GLN A 147 -12.05 11.24 -10.50
C GLN A 147 -12.48 9.77 -10.54
N GLY A 148 -13.19 9.33 -9.51
CA GLY A 148 -13.70 7.95 -9.40
C GLY A 148 -12.62 6.89 -9.13
N LEU A 149 -11.43 7.29 -8.71
CA LEU A 149 -10.38 6.41 -8.20
C LEU A 149 -10.43 6.41 -6.66
N SER A 150 -10.29 5.24 -6.07
CA SER A 150 -10.33 5.06 -4.61
C SER A 150 -9.15 4.22 -4.13
N ILE A 151 -8.71 4.50 -2.90
CA ILE A 151 -7.64 3.78 -2.23
C ILE A 151 -8.25 2.82 -1.20
N PHE A 152 -7.77 1.57 -1.22
CA PHE A 152 -8.14 0.53 -0.28
C PHE A 152 -6.92 0.04 0.47
N LEU A 153 -7.10 -0.28 1.76
CA LEU A 153 -6.11 -1.00 2.56
C LEU A 153 -6.52 -2.48 2.56
N VAL A 154 -5.79 -3.32 1.86
CA VAL A 154 -6.14 -4.74 1.66
C VAL A 154 -5.29 -5.61 2.55
N ASP A 155 -5.91 -6.50 3.34
CA ASP A 155 -5.24 -7.62 3.99
C ASP A 155 -4.88 -8.65 2.91
N ILE A 156 -3.58 -8.88 2.73
CA ILE A 156 -3.05 -9.76 1.68
C ILE A 156 -3.39 -11.22 1.95
N HIS A 157 -3.33 -11.64 3.22
CA HIS A 157 -3.56 -13.03 3.61
C HIS A 157 -5.02 -13.44 3.36
N ASP A 158 -5.96 -12.56 3.65
CA ASP A 158 -7.37 -12.81 3.40
C ASP A 158 -7.72 -12.66 1.91
N ALA A 159 -7.11 -11.69 1.22
CA ALA A 159 -7.31 -11.50 -0.21
C ALA A 159 -6.87 -12.72 -1.03
N VAL A 160 -5.73 -13.34 -0.69
CA VAL A 160 -5.25 -14.56 -1.38
C VAL A 160 -6.22 -15.74 -1.21
N LYS A 161 -6.93 -15.82 -0.06
CA LYS A 161 -7.93 -16.87 0.16
C LYS A 161 -9.26 -16.61 -0.57
N SER A 162 -9.52 -15.35 -0.97
CA SER A 162 -10.84 -14.90 -1.41
C SER A 162 -10.89 -14.24 -2.79
N GLY A 163 -9.94 -14.53 -3.68
CA GLY A 163 -10.01 -14.07 -5.08
C GLY A 163 -8.80 -13.28 -5.59
N MET A 164 -7.73 -13.13 -4.78
CA MET A 164 -6.46 -12.58 -5.27
C MET A 164 -5.45 -13.68 -5.56
N SER A 165 -4.86 -13.69 -6.74
CA SER A 165 -3.71 -14.54 -7.07
C SER A 165 -2.45 -13.70 -7.28
N VAL A 166 -1.31 -14.24 -6.80
CA VAL A 166 0.01 -13.58 -6.84
C VAL A 166 0.95 -14.41 -7.68
N ARG A 167 1.47 -13.84 -8.76
CA ARG A 167 2.46 -14.46 -9.65
C ARG A 167 3.78 -13.71 -9.59
N PRO A 168 4.90 -14.37 -9.21
CA PRO A 168 6.22 -13.74 -9.26
C PRO A 168 6.62 -13.36 -10.69
N ILE A 169 7.33 -12.23 -10.80
CA ILE A 169 7.99 -11.82 -12.03
C ILE A 169 9.49 -11.98 -11.81
N ASP A 170 10.14 -12.75 -12.68
CA ASP A 170 11.59 -12.93 -12.64
C ASP A 170 12.29 -11.71 -13.23
N ASN A 171 13.04 -11.00 -12.39
CA ASN A 171 13.79 -9.80 -12.73
C ASN A 171 15.27 -9.97 -12.43
N MET A 172 16.13 -9.20 -13.11
CA MET A 172 17.57 -9.12 -12.80
C MET A 172 17.84 -8.56 -11.41
N VAL A 173 17.03 -7.61 -10.98
CA VAL A 173 17.03 -6.98 -9.65
C VAL A 173 15.61 -6.92 -9.10
N ASN A 174 15.44 -6.71 -7.78
CA ASN A 174 14.14 -6.67 -7.13
C ASN A 174 13.32 -7.96 -7.32
N HIS A 175 13.88 -9.07 -6.92
CA HIS A 175 13.26 -10.42 -7.04
C HIS A 175 11.95 -10.61 -6.25
N GLN A 176 11.44 -9.57 -5.57
CA GLN A 176 10.16 -9.59 -4.86
C GLN A 176 9.04 -8.91 -5.66
N THR A 177 9.21 -8.73 -6.96
CA THR A 177 8.21 -8.14 -7.85
C THR A 177 7.18 -9.18 -8.27
N ASN A 178 5.92 -8.78 -8.31
CA ASN A 178 4.81 -9.68 -8.59
C ASN A 178 3.79 -9.04 -9.54
N GLU A 179 3.02 -9.90 -10.16
CA GLU A 179 1.78 -9.63 -10.85
C GLU A 179 0.63 -10.09 -9.97
N LEU A 180 -0.45 -9.30 -9.88
CA LEU A 180 -1.62 -9.59 -9.08
C LEU A 180 -2.85 -9.67 -9.98
N PHE A 181 -3.69 -10.67 -9.77
CA PHE A 181 -4.98 -10.79 -10.42
C PHE A 181 -6.07 -10.80 -9.36
N PHE A 182 -7.13 -10.06 -9.60
CA PHE A 182 -8.32 -9.99 -8.76
C PHE A 182 -9.51 -10.56 -9.56
N ASP A 183 -10.09 -11.63 -9.02
CA ASP A 183 -11.28 -12.27 -9.57
C ASP A 183 -12.36 -12.29 -8.49
N ASN A 184 -13.28 -11.35 -8.59
CA ASN A 184 -14.36 -11.13 -7.63
C ASN A 184 -13.87 -11.09 -6.16
N LEU A 185 -12.70 -10.47 -5.93
CA LEU A 185 -12.17 -10.28 -4.59
C LEU A 185 -13.12 -9.42 -3.78
N GLU A 186 -13.68 -9.97 -2.70
CA GLU A 186 -14.53 -9.24 -1.77
C GLU A 186 -13.73 -8.68 -0.59
N ILE A 187 -13.86 -7.38 -0.35
CA ILE A 187 -13.24 -6.68 0.78
C ILE A 187 -14.29 -5.85 1.52
N LEU A 188 -14.12 -5.68 2.84
CA LEU A 188 -15.02 -4.84 3.63
C LEU A 188 -14.91 -3.36 3.24
N SER A 189 -16.01 -2.62 3.24
CA SER A 189 -16.01 -1.20 2.93
C SER A 189 -15.25 -0.33 3.95
N LEU A 190 -15.07 -0.83 5.17
CA LEU A 190 -14.28 -0.19 6.23
C LEU A 190 -12.79 0.01 5.89
N ILE A 191 -12.27 -0.74 4.91
CA ILE A 191 -10.88 -0.60 4.46
C ILE A 191 -10.71 0.38 3.28
N HIS A 192 -11.80 1.02 2.85
CA HIS A 192 -11.76 2.15 1.92
C HIS A 192 -11.16 3.38 2.63
N ILE A 193 -9.98 3.84 2.19
CA ILE A 193 -9.27 4.94 2.84
C ILE A 193 -9.85 6.28 2.39
N SER A 194 -9.89 6.56 1.09
CA SER A 194 -10.53 7.76 0.54
C SER A 194 -10.60 7.72 -0.99
N GLU A 195 -11.39 8.61 -1.57
CA GLU A 195 -11.27 8.99 -2.97
C GLU A 195 -10.25 10.12 -3.09
N PRO A 196 -9.04 9.91 -3.68
CA PRO A 196 -7.96 10.91 -3.69
C PRO A 196 -8.33 12.22 -4.41
N THR A 197 -9.45 12.22 -5.13
CA THR A 197 -9.91 13.34 -5.97
C THR A 197 -11.14 14.07 -5.41
N ARG A 198 -11.68 13.65 -4.26
CA ARG A 198 -12.76 14.35 -3.58
C ARG A 198 -12.15 15.56 -2.85
N PRO A 199 -12.57 16.81 -3.14
CA PRO A 199 -12.20 17.94 -2.30
C PRO A 199 -12.65 17.70 -0.88
N PRO A 200 -11.93 18.20 0.15
CA PRO A 200 -12.42 18.15 1.52
C PRO A 200 -13.79 18.84 1.57
N GLU A 201 -14.74 18.17 2.18
CA GLU A 201 -16.07 18.73 2.45
C GLU A 201 -15.95 19.88 3.45
#